data_2a47cc46fe60f7fe7174b100847050b2
#
_entry.id   2a47cc46fe60f7fe7174b100847050b2
#
_cell.length_a   1.000
_cell.length_b   1.000
_cell.length_c   1.000
_cell.angle_alpha   90.00
_cell.angle_beta   90.00
_cell.angle_gamma   90.00
#
_symmetry.space_group_name_H-M   'P 1'
#
loop_
_entity.id
_entity.type
_entity.pdbx_description
1 polymer ?
#
loop_
_entity_poly.entity_id
_entity_poly.type
_entity_poly.pdbx_seq_one_letter_code
_entity_poly.pdbx_strand_id
1 'polypeptide(L)'
;MYKDRKVVVVLPAYNAERTLEKTYAEIPLDIVDEVILVDDHSDDATVAIATRLGIKHITIHEKNSGYGANQKTCYKQALALNADIVVMLHPDYQYTPHLVPAMVSIIGNELYPVVFGSRILGKGALSGGMPVYKYIANRFLTLFQNLLMNQKLSEYHTGFRAYARQVLEKIPFEKNSDDFVFDNEVVAQIFYNGFDIAEVTCPTKYFEEASSINFARSIRYGFGVLRVSVLYFLARVGLYRWGLLSK
;
A
#
# COMPACT_ATOMS: atom_id res chain seq x y z
N MET A 1 1.42 11.77 -17.82
CA MET A 1 2.57 10.82 -18.08
C MET A 1 3.87 11.38 -17.51
N TYR A 2 4.66 10.54 -16.91
CA TYR A 2 5.97 10.91 -16.40
C TYR A 2 7.07 10.25 -17.25
N LYS A 3 7.81 11.02 -18.05
CA LYS A 3 8.86 10.51 -18.96
C LYS A 3 8.37 9.34 -19.84
N ASP A 4 7.28 9.54 -20.54
CA ASP A 4 6.61 8.56 -21.41
C ASP A 4 6.11 7.29 -20.69
N ARG A 5 6.06 7.30 -19.36
CA ARG A 5 5.52 6.23 -18.52
C ARG A 5 4.12 6.57 -18.06
N LYS A 6 3.21 5.64 -18.20
CA LYS A 6 1.83 5.78 -17.73
C LYS A 6 1.77 5.59 -16.22
N VAL A 7 1.32 6.63 -15.52
CA VAL A 7 1.15 6.66 -14.05
C VAL A 7 -0.32 6.47 -13.69
N VAL A 8 -0.61 5.46 -12.91
CA VAL A 8 -1.97 5.17 -12.42
C VAL A 8 -1.98 5.23 -10.90
N VAL A 9 -2.86 6.05 -10.34
CA VAL A 9 -3.15 6.06 -8.89
C VAL A 9 -4.35 5.15 -8.63
N VAL A 10 -4.23 4.27 -7.67
CA VAL A 10 -5.33 3.38 -7.25
C VAL A 10 -5.77 3.72 -5.83
N LEU A 11 -7.08 3.84 -5.66
CA LEU A 11 -7.76 4.23 -4.42
C LEU A 11 -8.63 3.06 -3.93
N PRO A 12 -8.12 2.18 -3.03
CA PRO A 12 -8.95 1.17 -2.38
C PRO A 12 -9.85 1.86 -1.35
N ALA A 13 -11.15 1.92 -1.61
CA ALA A 13 -12.12 2.64 -0.81
C ALA A 13 -13.03 1.71 -0.02
N TYR A 14 -13.34 2.10 1.21
CA TYR A 14 -14.40 1.57 2.05
C TYR A 14 -14.84 2.63 3.05
N ASN A 15 -16.08 3.13 2.92
CA ASN A 15 -16.65 4.19 3.75
C ASN A 15 -15.75 5.43 3.83
N ALA A 16 -15.41 6.00 2.66
CA ALA A 16 -14.48 7.13 2.50
C ALA A 16 -15.19 8.45 2.14
N GLU A 17 -16.52 8.58 2.34
CA GLU A 17 -17.28 9.76 1.94
C GLU A 17 -16.72 11.09 2.46
N ARG A 18 -16.12 11.08 3.68
CA ARG A 18 -15.62 12.30 4.34
C ARG A 18 -14.24 12.76 3.84
N THR A 19 -13.50 11.87 3.19
CA THR A 19 -12.07 12.08 2.90
C THR A 19 -11.72 11.97 1.42
N LEU A 20 -12.53 11.23 0.64
CA LEU A 20 -12.27 10.96 -0.78
C LEU A 20 -12.10 12.25 -1.60
N GLU A 21 -13.01 13.21 -1.46
CA GLU A 21 -12.98 14.46 -2.24
C GLU A 21 -11.67 15.23 -1.99
N LYS A 22 -11.27 15.33 -0.73
CA LYS A 22 -10.03 15.99 -0.34
C LYS A 22 -8.79 15.24 -0.84
N THR A 23 -8.78 13.91 -0.72
CA THR A 23 -7.69 13.08 -1.25
C THR A 23 -7.55 13.26 -2.76
N TYR A 24 -8.67 13.20 -3.49
CA TYR A 24 -8.67 13.32 -4.95
C TYR A 24 -8.21 14.70 -5.42
N ALA A 25 -8.64 15.78 -4.74
CA ALA A 25 -8.29 17.15 -5.09
C ALA A 25 -6.78 17.45 -5.01
N GLU A 26 -6.04 16.70 -4.19
CA GLU A 26 -4.59 16.86 -4.02
C GLU A 26 -3.77 15.90 -4.90
N ILE A 27 -4.40 15.00 -5.69
CA ILE A 27 -3.69 14.14 -6.64
C ILE A 27 -3.11 15.01 -7.76
N PRO A 28 -1.80 14.92 -8.06
CA PRO A 28 -1.15 15.73 -9.10
C PRO A 28 -1.52 15.20 -10.51
N LEU A 29 -2.67 15.63 -11.03
CA LEU A 29 -3.21 15.19 -12.31
C LEU A 29 -2.39 15.64 -13.53
N ASP A 30 -1.39 16.47 -13.36
CA ASP A 30 -0.41 16.84 -14.39
C ASP A 30 0.57 15.70 -14.72
N ILE A 31 0.82 14.79 -13.77
CA ILE A 31 1.68 13.62 -13.96
C ILE A 31 0.94 12.29 -13.88
N VAL A 32 -0.25 12.26 -13.26
CA VAL A 32 -1.11 11.08 -13.13
C VAL A 32 -2.04 10.99 -14.33
N ASP A 33 -1.98 9.87 -15.06
CA ASP A 33 -2.76 9.68 -16.28
C ASP A 33 -4.17 9.17 -15.99
N GLU A 34 -4.29 8.25 -15.01
CA GLU A 34 -5.56 7.65 -14.65
C GLU A 34 -5.66 7.47 -13.13
N VAL A 35 -6.89 7.61 -12.63
CA VAL A 35 -7.23 7.29 -11.24
C VAL A 35 -8.28 6.17 -11.25
N ILE A 36 -8.02 5.11 -10.50
CA ILE A 36 -8.92 3.99 -10.29
C ILE A 36 -9.44 4.03 -8.86
N LEU A 37 -10.74 3.91 -8.66
CA LEU A 37 -11.33 3.67 -7.36
C LEU A 37 -11.95 2.28 -7.33
N VAL A 38 -11.58 1.48 -6.35
CA VAL A 38 -12.23 0.19 -6.07
C VAL A 38 -12.93 0.29 -4.72
N ASP A 39 -14.24 0.23 -4.76
CA ASP A 39 -15.10 0.31 -3.59
C ASP A 39 -15.39 -1.08 -3.03
N ASP A 40 -15.04 -1.33 -1.78
CA ASP A 40 -15.24 -2.62 -1.12
C ASP A 40 -16.63 -2.71 -0.46
N HIS A 41 -17.67 -2.36 -1.23
CA HIS A 41 -19.07 -2.38 -0.79
C HIS A 41 -19.34 -1.39 0.35
N SER A 42 -19.09 -0.10 0.10
CA SER A 42 -19.39 0.97 1.06
C SER A 42 -20.90 1.17 1.25
N ASP A 43 -21.30 1.46 2.48
CA ASP A 43 -22.68 1.77 2.85
C ASP A 43 -22.96 3.29 2.85
N ASP A 44 -21.93 4.13 2.59
CA ASP A 44 -21.97 5.59 2.60
C ASP A 44 -21.99 6.19 1.17
N ALA A 45 -21.80 7.49 1.06
CA ALA A 45 -21.82 8.19 -0.23
C ALA A 45 -20.51 8.06 -1.04
N THR A 46 -19.57 7.18 -0.69
CA THR A 46 -18.26 7.04 -1.36
C THR A 46 -18.37 6.94 -2.87
N VAL A 47 -19.21 6.04 -3.39
CA VAL A 47 -19.37 5.82 -4.84
C VAL A 47 -20.02 7.02 -5.53
N ALA A 48 -21.01 7.65 -4.89
CA ALA A 48 -21.67 8.84 -5.42
C ALA A 48 -20.68 10.01 -5.53
N ILE A 49 -19.83 10.19 -4.53
CA ILE A 49 -18.76 11.21 -4.54
C ILE A 49 -17.75 10.91 -5.64
N ALA A 50 -17.27 9.66 -5.76
CA ALA A 50 -16.34 9.26 -6.82
C ALA A 50 -16.88 9.57 -8.22
N THR A 51 -18.16 9.30 -8.46
CA THR A 51 -18.86 9.60 -9.71
C THR A 51 -18.93 11.12 -9.95
N ARG A 52 -19.29 11.89 -8.93
CA ARG A 52 -19.37 13.36 -9.00
C ARG A 52 -18.00 14.00 -9.30
N LEU A 53 -16.93 13.43 -8.77
CA LEU A 53 -15.54 13.86 -9.01
C LEU A 53 -15.04 13.51 -10.42
N GLY A 54 -15.81 12.75 -11.21
CA GLY A 54 -15.45 12.36 -12.57
C GLY A 54 -14.38 11.28 -12.63
N ILE A 55 -14.21 10.47 -11.58
CA ILE A 55 -13.31 9.29 -11.60
C ILE A 55 -13.88 8.32 -12.64
N LYS A 56 -13.12 8.03 -13.69
CA LYS A 56 -13.57 7.24 -14.83
C LYS A 56 -13.62 5.74 -14.55
N HIS A 57 -12.71 5.26 -13.73
CA HIS A 57 -12.55 3.83 -13.43
C HIS A 57 -13.02 3.56 -12.01
N ILE A 58 -14.30 3.22 -11.87
CA ILE A 58 -14.92 2.86 -10.60
C ILE A 58 -15.35 1.40 -10.68
N THR A 59 -14.91 0.60 -9.72
CA THR A 59 -15.36 -0.78 -9.54
C THR A 59 -15.94 -0.93 -8.15
N ILE A 60 -17.07 -1.62 -8.05
CA ILE A 60 -17.77 -1.86 -6.78
C ILE A 60 -17.80 -3.37 -6.58
N HIS A 61 -17.32 -3.86 -5.43
CA HIS A 61 -17.45 -5.25 -5.05
C HIS A 61 -18.89 -5.57 -4.65
N GLU A 62 -19.36 -6.77 -4.97
CA GLU A 62 -20.72 -7.23 -4.59
C GLU A 62 -20.91 -7.34 -3.07
N LYS A 63 -19.84 -7.52 -2.33
CA LYS A 63 -19.77 -7.58 -0.87
C LYS A 63 -18.43 -7.06 -0.38
N ASN A 64 -18.33 -6.72 0.89
CA ASN A 64 -17.02 -6.43 1.52
C ASN A 64 -16.14 -7.68 1.44
N SER A 65 -15.10 -7.59 0.62
CA SER A 65 -14.17 -8.70 0.33
C SER A 65 -12.89 -8.63 1.15
N GLY A 66 -12.66 -7.49 1.80
CA GLY A 66 -11.51 -7.24 2.66
C GLY A 66 -10.40 -6.43 2.02
N TYR A 67 -9.55 -5.90 2.88
CA TYR A 67 -8.47 -4.97 2.54
C TYR A 67 -7.54 -5.48 1.42
N GLY A 68 -7.05 -6.73 1.56
CA GLY A 68 -6.16 -7.32 0.56
C GLY A 68 -6.88 -7.63 -0.75
N ALA A 69 -8.15 -8.08 -0.70
CA ALA A 69 -8.94 -8.34 -1.91
C ALA A 69 -9.16 -7.05 -2.71
N ASN A 70 -9.44 -5.93 -2.04
CA ASN A 70 -9.59 -4.63 -2.67
C ASN A 70 -8.29 -4.21 -3.39
N GLN A 71 -7.13 -4.31 -2.72
CA GLN A 71 -5.84 -4.00 -3.35
C GLN A 71 -5.53 -4.90 -4.56
N LYS A 72 -5.87 -6.21 -4.50
CA LYS A 72 -5.71 -7.12 -5.65
C LYS A 72 -6.50 -6.62 -6.85
N THR A 73 -7.75 -6.20 -6.64
CA THR A 73 -8.59 -5.63 -7.70
C THR A 73 -7.96 -4.36 -8.25
N CYS A 74 -7.48 -3.46 -7.39
CA CYS A 74 -6.76 -2.24 -7.78
C CYS A 74 -5.57 -2.53 -8.69
N TYR A 75 -4.68 -3.44 -8.28
CA TYR A 75 -3.49 -3.77 -9.06
C TYR A 75 -3.83 -4.43 -10.41
N LYS A 76 -4.80 -5.35 -10.44
CA LYS A 76 -5.25 -5.98 -11.68
C LYS A 76 -5.75 -4.94 -12.69
N GLN A 77 -6.57 -4.00 -12.24
CA GLN A 77 -7.10 -2.96 -13.10
C GLN A 77 -6.02 -2.01 -13.61
N ALA A 78 -5.08 -1.61 -12.74
CA ALA A 78 -3.95 -0.78 -13.15
C ALA A 78 -3.10 -1.47 -14.23
N LEU A 79 -2.81 -2.77 -14.05
CA LEU A 79 -2.09 -3.56 -15.05
C LEU A 79 -2.87 -3.70 -16.36
N ALA A 80 -4.20 -3.88 -16.29
CA ALA A 80 -5.07 -3.94 -17.46
C ALA A 80 -5.13 -2.61 -18.24
N LEU A 81 -4.98 -1.48 -17.56
CA LEU A 81 -4.84 -0.15 -18.18
C LEU A 81 -3.41 0.13 -18.69
N ASN A 82 -2.54 -0.86 -18.69
CA ASN A 82 -1.14 -0.72 -19.11
C ASN A 82 -0.37 0.34 -18.29
N ALA A 83 -0.61 0.41 -16.97
CA ALA A 83 0.18 1.26 -16.09
C ALA A 83 1.65 0.83 -16.09
N ASP A 84 2.58 1.79 -16.22
CA ASP A 84 4.01 1.58 -16.02
C ASP A 84 4.40 1.78 -14.55
N ILE A 85 3.71 2.71 -13.89
CA ILE A 85 3.89 3.01 -12.47
C ILE A 85 2.49 2.99 -11.81
N VAL A 86 2.35 2.20 -10.75
CA VAL A 86 1.12 2.11 -9.96
C VAL A 86 1.37 2.69 -8.59
N VAL A 87 0.58 3.68 -8.20
CA VAL A 87 0.64 4.30 -6.87
C VAL A 87 -0.59 3.91 -6.06
N MET A 88 -0.40 3.16 -4.99
CA MET A 88 -1.42 2.83 -3.99
C MET A 88 -1.56 3.98 -3.01
N LEU A 89 -2.71 4.62 -2.99
CA LEU A 89 -3.05 5.74 -2.12
C LEU A 89 -4.42 5.48 -1.48
N HIS A 90 -4.48 5.38 -0.15
CA HIS A 90 -5.75 5.22 0.56
C HIS A 90 -6.53 6.54 0.58
N PRO A 91 -7.85 6.53 0.27
CA PRO A 91 -8.66 7.75 0.25
C PRO A 91 -9.09 8.24 1.64
N ASP A 92 -8.47 7.74 2.71
CA ASP A 92 -8.71 8.13 4.11
C ASP A 92 -7.93 9.39 4.55
N TYR A 93 -7.19 10.00 3.63
CA TYR A 93 -6.39 11.21 3.82
C TYR A 93 -5.33 11.14 4.94
N GLN A 94 -4.95 9.93 5.37
CA GLN A 94 -3.81 9.76 6.29
C GLN A 94 -2.47 10.12 5.63
N TYR A 95 -2.37 9.90 4.33
CA TYR A 95 -1.18 10.15 3.52
C TYR A 95 -1.42 11.33 2.59
N THR A 96 -0.44 12.22 2.45
CA THR A 96 -0.57 13.35 1.54
C THR A 96 -0.31 12.94 0.09
N PRO A 97 -1.27 13.18 -0.84
CA PRO A 97 -1.06 12.93 -2.27
C PRO A 97 0.10 13.72 -2.88
N HIS A 98 0.51 14.83 -2.24
CA HIS A 98 1.65 15.64 -2.69
C HIS A 98 2.99 14.89 -2.74
N LEU A 99 3.10 13.70 -2.16
CA LEU A 99 4.30 12.86 -2.30
C LEU A 99 4.31 11.98 -3.56
N VAL A 100 3.20 11.86 -4.27
CA VAL A 100 3.11 11.08 -5.51
C VAL A 100 4.22 11.45 -6.50
N PRO A 101 4.52 12.75 -6.79
CA PRO A 101 5.60 13.12 -7.70
C PRO A 101 6.97 12.59 -7.28
N ALA A 102 7.29 12.64 -5.99
CA ALA A 102 8.57 12.15 -5.47
C ALA A 102 8.70 10.62 -5.67
N MET A 103 7.63 9.86 -5.35
CA MET A 103 7.62 8.41 -5.51
C MET A 103 7.71 8.00 -6.99
N VAL A 104 6.93 8.66 -7.84
CA VAL A 104 6.93 8.45 -9.29
C VAL A 104 8.29 8.80 -9.89
N SER A 105 8.93 9.88 -9.43
CA SER A 105 10.26 10.28 -9.90
C SER A 105 11.34 9.22 -9.62
N ILE A 106 11.33 8.59 -8.45
CA ILE A 106 12.28 7.53 -8.10
C ILE A 106 12.14 6.34 -9.04
N ILE A 107 10.90 5.87 -9.29
CA ILE A 107 10.64 4.75 -10.19
C ILE A 107 10.91 5.15 -11.64
N GLY A 108 10.41 6.31 -12.07
CA GLY A 108 10.54 6.80 -13.44
C GLY A 108 11.97 7.14 -13.86
N ASN A 109 12.88 7.35 -12.90
CA ASN A 109 14.33 7.46 -13.16
C ASN A 109 15.07 6.12 -12.96
N GLU A 110 14.35 5.01 -12.77
CA GLU A 110 14.92 3.66 -12.63
C GLU A 110 15.87 3.49 -11.43
N LEU A 111 15.73 4.34 -10.41
CA LEU A 111 16.57 4.26 -9.20
C LEU A 111 16.15 3.08 -8.33
N TYR A 112 14.85 2.91 -8.13
CA TYR A 112 14.25 1.80 -7.38
C TYR A 112 12.91 1.40 -8.01
N PRO A 113 12.60 0.10 -8.09
CA PRO A 113 11.33 -0.36 -8.67
C PRO A 113 10.13 -0.28 -7.70
N VAL A 114 10.40 -0.06 -6.42
CA VAL A 114 9.37 0.08 -5.36
C VAL A 114 9.72 1.24 -4.45
N VAL A 115 8.71 2.04 -4.08
CA VAL A 115 8.89 3.18 -3.15
C VAL A 115 7.79 3.15 -2.10
N PHE A 116 8.17 3.29 -0.83
CA PHE A 116 7.27 3.40 0.32
C PHE A 116 7.26 4.82 0.88
N GLY A 117 6.06 5.33 1.18
CA GLY A 117 5.89 6.54 1.99
C GLY A 117 5.94 6.19 3.47
N SER A 118 7.12 6.31 4.10
CA SER A 118 7.30 5.93 5.50
C SER A 118 6.90 7.05 6.47
N ARG A 119 6.05 6.70 7.44
CA ARG A 119 5.67 7.58 8.55
C ARG A 119 6.76 7.66 9.63
N ILE A 120 7.65 6.67 9.66
CA ILE A 120 8.63 6.45 10.72
C ILE A 120 10.03 6.98 10.35
N LEU A 121 10.34 7.11 9.07
CA LEU A 121 11.66 7.58 8.60
C LEU A 121 12.00 8.98 9.15
N GLY A 122 10.99 9.85 9.31
CA GLY A 122 11.11 11.13 10.00
C GLY A 122 10.59 11.07 11.44
N LYS A 123 10.68 12.21 12.16
CA LYS A 123 10.17 12.34 13.55
C LYS A 123 8.66 12.60 13.64
N GLY A 124 7.95 12.66 12.51
CA GLY A 124 6.58 13.15 12.42
C GLY A 124 5.48 12.19 12.90
N ALA A 125 5.76 10.91 13.11
CA ALA A 125 4.73 9.93 13.43
C ALA A 125 3.94 10.25 14.71
N LEU A 126 4.63 10.50 15.82
CA LEU A 126 4.00 10.82 17.09
C LEU A 126 3.39 12.24 17.10
N SER A 127 4.06 13.22 16.52
CA SER A 127 3.53 14.59 16.39
C SER A 127 2.33 14.67 15.44
N GLY A 128 2.22 13.74 14.49
CA GLY A 128 1.07 13.57 13.59
C GLY A 128 -0.12 12.84 14.23
N GLY A 129 -0.01 12.46 15.52
CA GLY A 129 -1.10 11.84 16.28
C GLY A 129 -1.07 10.30 16.32
N MET A 130 0.01 9.64 15.87
CA MET A 130 0.10 8.18 16.00
C MET A 130 0.07 7.77 17.49
N PRO A 131 -0.86 6.88 17.91
CA PRO A 131 -0.86 6.38 19.28
C PRO A 131 0.46 5.72 19.65
N VAL A 132 0.97 6.02 20.87
CA VAL A 132 2.27 5.54 21.33
C VAL A 132 2.40 4.01 21.26
N TYR A 133 1.36 3.26 21.63
CA TYR A 133 1.38 1.80 21.56
C TYR A 133 1.51 1.29 20.10
N LYS A 134 0.88 1.97 19.12
CA LYS A 134 1.03 1.64 17.70
C LYS A 134 2.44 1.92 17.21
N TYR A 135 3.04 3.04 17.67
CA TYR A 135 4.43 3.36 17.36
C TYR A 135 5.39 2.30 17.88
N ILE A 136 5.26 1.91 19.17
CA ILE A 136 6.12 0.88 19.77
C ILE A 136 5.95 -0.46 19.07
N ALA A 137 4.71 -0.89 18.79
CA ALA A 137 4.42 -2.12 18.07
C ALA A 137 5.03 -2.10 16.65
N ASN A 138 4.88 -0.99 15.92
CA ASN A 138 5.47 -0.80 14.61
C ASN A 138 7.00 -0.95 14.65
N ARG A 139 7.67 -0.29 15.62
CA ARG A 139 9.14 -0.37 15.78
C ARG A 139 9.60 -1.80 16.08
N PHE A 140 8.89 -2.50 16.97
CA PHE A 140 9.20 -3.90 17.31
C PHE A 140 9.05 -4.82 16.09
N LEU A 141 7.90 -4.74 15.40
CA LEU A 141 7.64 -5.57 14.21
C LEU A 141 8.63 -5.25 13.10
N THR A 142 8.93 -3.97 12.85
CA THR A 142 9.92 -3.56 11.85
C THR A 142 11.31 -4.11 12.16
N LEU A 143 11.75 -4.05 13.42
CA LEU A 143 13.04 -4.64 13.82
C LEU A 143 13.07 -6.14 13.54
N PHE A 144 12.02 -6.86 13.93
CA PHE A 144 11.90 -8.29 13.71
C PHE A 144 11.92 -8.65 12.21
N GLN A 145 11.19 -7.90 11.38
CA GLN A 145 11.19 -8.09 9.93
C GLN A 145 12.56 -7.79 9.32
N ASN A 146 13.21 -6.68 9.70
CA ASN A 146 14.54 -6.35 9.23
C ASN A 146 15.56 -7.45 9.52
N LEU A 147 15.51 -8.05 10.71
CA LEU A 147 16.41 -9.15 11.09
C LEU A 147 16.16 -10.41 10.23
N LEU A 148 14.90 -10.85 10.10
CA LEU A 148 14.60 -12.08 9.39
C LEU A 148 14.66 -11.94 7.87
N MET A 149 14.31 -10.77 7.34
CA MET A 149 14.35 -10.50 5.91
C MET A 149 15.71 -9.96 5.44
N ASN A 150 16.64 -9.69 6.38
CA ASN A 150 17.95 -9.08 6.13
C ASN A 150 17.82 -7.75 5.37
N GLN A 151 17.00 -6.86 5.91
CA GLN A 151 16.68 -5.55 5.32
C GLN A 151 16.92 -4.42 6.32
N LYS A 152 16.77 -3.16 5.86
CA LYS A 152 16.95 -1.95 6.69
C LYS A 152 15.83 -0.93 6.48
N LEU A 153 14.58 -1.39 6.29
CA LEU A 153 13.47 -0.46 6.17
C LEU A 153 13.18 0.23 7.51
N SER A 154 12.74 1.46 7.43
CA SER A 154 12.25 2.20 8.60
C SER A 154 10.85 1.76 9.00
N GLU A 155 10.03 1.30 8.02
CA GLU A 155 8.66 0.86 8.22
C GLU A 155 8.22 -0.15 7.15
N TYR A 156 7.50 -1.22 7.57
CA TYR A 156 6.85 -2.19 6.68
C TYR A 156 5.33 -1.98 6.57
N HIS A 157 4.75 -1.19 7.48
CA HIS A 157 3.30 -1.15 7.73
C HIS A 157 2.60 0.07 7.13
N THR A 158 3.28 0.76 6.22
CA THR A 158 2.68 1.85 5.45
C THR A 158 1.77 1.32 4.35
N GLY A 159 0.62 1.96 4.13
CA GLY A 159 -0.26 1.69 2.98
C GLY A 159 0.07 2.55 1.76
N PHE A 160 0.95 3.57 1.89
CA PHE A 160 1.32 4.44 0.78
C PHE A 160 2.53 3.89 0.05
N ARG A 161 2.29 3.34 -1.13
CA ARG A 161 3.28 2.57 -1.88
C ARG A 161 3.21 2.88 -3.37
N ALA A 162 4.35 2.84 -4.04
CA ALA A 162 4.41 2.90 -5.50
C ALA A 162 5.23 1.73 -6.04
N TYR A 163 4.82 1.23 -7.19
CA TYR A 163 5.40 0.05 -7.82
C TYR A 163 5.65 0.30 -9.31
N ALA A 164 6.80 -0.12 -9.82
CA ALA A 164 6.98 -0.33 -11.23
C ALA A 164 6.16 -1.54 -11.70
N ARG A 165 5.62 -1.50 -12.92
CA ARG A 165 4.83 -2.58 -13.55
C ARG A 165 5.47 -3.95 -13.38
N GLN A 166 6.75 -4.05 -13.70
CA GLN A 166 7.52 -5.31 -13.64
C GLN A 166 7.47 -6.00 -12.27
N VAL A 167 7.32 -5.24 -11.19
CA VAL A 167 7.20 -5.80 -9.83
C VAL A 167 5.87 -6.51 -9.67
N LEU A 168 4.76 -5.83 -10.00
CA LEU A 168 3.42 -6.38 -9.88
C LEU A 168 3.19 -7.57 -10.82
N GLU A 169 3.80 -7.57 -12.01
CA GLU A 169 3.74 -8.72 -12.93
C GLU A 169 4.56 -9.91 -12.44
N LYS A 170 5.63 -9.66 -11.66
CA LYS A 170 6.53 -10.72 -11.19
C LYS A 170 6.04 -11.42 -9.94
N ILE A 171 5.44 -10.69 -9.01
CA ILE A 171 5.00 -11.24 -7.72
C ILE A 171 3.60 -11.86 -7.85
N PRO A 172 3.36 -13.04 -7.26
CA PRO A 172 2.06 -13.68 -7.30
C PRO A 172 1.10 -13.10 -6.23
N PHE A 173 0.88 -11.76 -6.25
CA PHE A 173 0.10 -11.07 -5.22
C PHE A 173 -1.36 -11.56 -5.11
N GLU A 174 -1.89 -12.19 -6.16
CA GLU A 174 -3.24 -12.76 -6.15
C GLU A 174 -3.40 -13.92 -5.15
N LYS A 175 -2.30 -14.64 -4.84
CA LYS A 175 -2.29 -15.75 -3.89
C LYS A 175 -2.29 -15.28 -2.42
N ASN A 176 -2.06 -13.99 -2.17
CA ASN A 176 -1.95 -13.41 -0.84
C ASN A 176 -3.29 -13.37 -0.12
N SER A 177 -3.24 -13.12 1.18
CA SER A 177 -4.41 -12.94 2.04
C SER A 177 -5.33 -11.83 1.54
N ASP A 178 -6.63 -11.94 1.79
CA ASP A 178 -7.61 -10.87 1.56
C ASP A 178 -7.69 -9.87 2.72
N ASP A 179 -7.00 -10.11 3.84
CA ASP A 179 -6.96 -9.26 5.03
C ASP A 179 -5.67 -8.40 5.07
N PHE A 180 -5.46 -7.62 6.11
CA PHE A 180 -4.38 -6.64 6.30
C PHE A 180 -2.95 -7.23 6.19
N VAL A 181 -2.76 -8.52 6.43
CA VAL A 181 -1.46 -9.17 6.28
C VAL A 181 -0.97 -9.19 4.82
N PHE A 182 -1.87 -8.98 3.85
CA PHE A 182 -1.58 -8.84 2.42
C PHE A 182 -0.34 -7.99 2.15
N ASP A 183 -0.26 -6.83 2.77
CA ASP A 183 0.84 -5.88 2.60
C ASP A 183 2.21 -6.46 2.95
N ASN A 184 2.27 -7.29 4.00
CA ASN A 184 3.51 -7.93 4.43
C ASN A 184 3.88 -9.12 3.54
N GLU A 185 2.89 -9.84 3.01
CA GLU A 185 3.11 -10.90 2.03
C GLU A 185 3.65 -10.32 0.71
N VAL A 186 3.12 -9.18 0.24
CA VAL A 186 3.66 -8.46 -0.92
C VAL A 186 5.12 -8.08 -0.69
N VAL A 187 5.46 -7.53 0.48
CA VAL A 187 6.86 -7.17 0.79
C VAL A 187 7.78 -8.40 0.79
N ALA A 188 7.33 -9.52 1.37
CA ALA A 188 8.08 -10.77 1.34
C ALA A 188 8.33 -11.25 -0.10
N GLN A 189 7.33 -11.16 -0.97
CA GLN A 189 7.45 -11.49 -2.39
C GLN A 189 8.40 -10.57 -3.14
N ILE A 190 8.38 -9.25 -2.86
CA ILE A 190 9.29 -8.27 -3.45
C ILE A 190 10.74 -8.64 -3.15
N PHE A 191 11.09 -8.82 -1.88
CA PHE A 191 12.45 -9.19 -1.48
C PHE A 191 12.87 -10.57 -1.96
N TYR A 192 11.96 -11.54 -1.98
CA TYR A 192 12.26 -12.89 -2.48
C TYR A 192 12.58 -12.89 -3.98
N ASN A 193 11.97 -12.00 -4.75
CA ASN A 193 12.26 -11.81 -6.16
C ASN A 193 13.44 -10.86 -6.44
N GLY A 194 14.15 -10.39 -5.41
CA GLY A 194 15.36 -9.59 -5.55
C GLY A 194 15.13 -8.12 -5.89
N PHE A 195 13.92 -7.60 -5.64
CA PHE A 195 13.65 -6.18 -5.80
C PHE A 195 13.98 -5.40 -4.53
N ASP A 196 14.55 -4.21 -4.71
CA ASP A 196 14.83 -3.27 -3.63
C ASP A 196 13.70 -2.26 -3.45
N ILE A 197 13.58 -1.74 -2.22
CA ILE A 197 12.57 -0.75 -1.83
C ILE A 197 13.27 0.53 -1.38
N ALA A 198 12.91 1.67 -1.96
CA ALA A 198 13.25 2.98 -1.45
C ALA A 198 12.19 3.48 -0.46
N GLU A 199 12.56 4.38 0.44
CA GLU A 199 11.65 5.04 1.35
C GLU A 199 11.72 6.55 1.19
N VAL A 200 10.55 7.21 1.20
CA VAL A 200 10.43 8.66 1.32
C VAL A 200 9.71 9.01 2.62
N THR A 201 10.13 10.06 3.30
CA THR A 201 9.45 10.51 4.52
C THR A 201 8.05 11.00 4.20
N CYS A 202 7.04 10.41 4.84
CA CYS A 202 5.65 10.79 4.68
C CYS A 202 5.10 11.44 5.95
N PRO A 203 4.74 12.74 5.92
CA PRO A 203 3.97 13.35 6.98
C PRO A 203 2.60 12.66 7.05
N THR A 204 2.17 12.28 8.23
CA THR A 204 0.87 11.64 8.44
C THR A 204 0.03 12.44 9.41
N LYS A 205 -1.28 12.41 9.18
CA LYS A 205 -2.28 12.99 10.08
C LYS A 205 -3.19 11.89 10.57
N TYR A 206 -3.26 11.73 11.88
CA TYR A 206 -4.22 10.85 12.53
C TYR A 206 -5.38 11.70 13.05
N PHE A 207 -6.58 11.43 12.60
CA PHE A 207 -7.82 12.07 13.01
C PHE A 207 -8.92 11.01 13.12
N GLU A 208 -10.06 11.34 13.72
CA GLU A 208 -11.11 10.35 14.05
C GLU A 208 -11.70 9.65 12.82
N GLU A 209 -11.78 10.34 11.70
CA GLU A 209 -12.30 9.79 10.44
C GLU A 209 -11.30 8.92 9.71
N ALA A 210 -10.04 8.93 10.12
CA ALA A 210 -9.01 8.12 9.48
C ALA A 210 -9.20 6.64 9.80
N SER A 211 -9.17 5.82 8.75
CA SER A 211 -9.30 4.37 8.87
C SER A 211 -8.24 3.78 9.82
N SER A 212 -8.66 3.11 10.88
CA SER A 212 -7.72 2.41 11.75
C SER A 212 -8.27 1.07 12.22
N ILE A 213 -7.43 0.04 12.15
CA ILE A 213 -7.77 -1.27 12.70
C ILE A 213 -7.93 -1.18 14.23
N ASN A 214 -8.94 -1.84 14.78
CA ASN A 214 -9.15 -1.91 16.22
C ASN A 214 -8.07 -2.76 16.90
N PHE A 215 -8.01 -2.71 18.24
CA PHE A 215 -6.96 -3.38 19.03
C PHE A 215 -6.88 -4.89 18.78
N ALA A 216 -8.01 -5.60 18.73
CA ALA A 216 -8.04 -7.05 18.49
C ALA A 216 -7.52 -7.41 17.08
N ARG A 217 -7.92 -6.64 16.05
CA ARG A 217 -7.39 -6.80 14.69
C ARG A 217 -5.90 -6.46 14.62
N SER A 218 -5.44 -5.46 15.39
CA SER A 218 -4.01 -5.11 15.47
C SER A 218 -3.17 -6.26 16.01
N ILE A 219 -3.65 -6.99 17.03
CA ILE A 219 -2.99 -8.17 17.57
C ILE A 219 -2.92 -9.29 16.50
N ARG A 220 -4.05 -9.60 15.85
CA ARG A 220 -4.09 -10.61 14.78
C ARG A 220 -3.12 -10.24 13.64
N TYR A 221 -3.12 -8.98 13.24
CA TYR A 221 -2.18 -8.46 12.25
C TYR A 221 -0.72 -8.66 12.68
N GLY A 222 -0.38 -8.31 13.93
CA GLY A 222 0.97 -8.50 14.46
C GLY A 222 1.45 -9.97 14.39
N PHE A 223 0.60 -10.92 14.79
CA PHE A 223 0.91 -12.35 14.63
C PHE A 223 1.07 -12.76 13.15
N GLY A 224 0.25 -12.21 12.26
CA GLY A 224 0.39 -12.41 10.81
C GLY A 224 1.76 -11.94 10.30
N VAL A 225 2.20 -10.75 10.71
CA VAL A 225 3.51 -10.18 10.37
C VAL A 225 4.66 -11.08 10.84
N LEU A 226 4.63 -11.53 12.10
CA LEU A 226 5.63 -12.43 12.64
C LEU A 226 5.68 -13.75 11.86
N ARG A 227 4.51 -14.33 11.55
CA ARG A 227 4.41 -15.55 10.74
C ARG A 227 5.01 -15.37 9.35
N VAL A 228 4.64 -14.29 8.63
CA VAL A 228 5.18 -13.98 7.30
C VAL A 228 6.71 -13.89 7.34
N SER A 229 7.24 -13.18 8.35
CA SER A 229 8.69 -13.00 8.51
C SER A 229 9.43 -14.31 8.73
N VAL A 230 8.89 -15.18 9.60
CA VAL A 230 9.46 -16.52 9.86
C VAL A 230 9.38 -17.39 8.62
N LEU A 231 8.23 -17.44 7.94
CA LEU A 231 8.06 -18.24 6.72
C LEU A 231 8.98 -17.78 5.59
N TYR A 232 9.14 -16.45 5.44
CA TYR A 232 10.11 -15.88 4.50
C TYR A 232 11.54 -16.34 4.81
N PHE A 233 11.97 -16.22 6.07
CA PHE A 233 13.31 -16.65 6.50
C PHE A 233 13.54 -18.14 6.20
N LEU A 234 12.62 -19.01 6.63
CA LEU A 234 12.71 -20.44 6.39
C LEU A 234 12.74 -20.79 4.89
N ALA A 235 11.97 -20.08 4.08
CA ALA A 235 11.99 -20.27 2.62
C ALA A 235 13.32 -19.81 2.01
N ARG A 236 13.87 -18.69 2.48
CA ARG A 236 15.14 -18.14 1.99
C ARG A 236 16.33 -19.05 2.29
N VAL A 237 16.34 -19.68 3.47
CA VAL A 237 17.42 -20.62 3.84
C VAL A 237 17.17 -22.05 3.36
N GLY A 238 16.09 -22.30 2.59
CA GLY A 238 15.79 -23.61 1.99
C GLY A 238 15.18 -24.64 2.94
N LEU A 239 14.80 -24.26 4.15
CA LEU A 239 14.20 -25.15 5.16
C LEU A 239 12.69 -25.37 4.97
N TYR A 240 12.01 -24.51 4.23
CA TYR A 240 10.58 -24.60 3.99
C TYR A 240 10.20 -24.06 2.60
N ARG A 241 9.26 -24.74 1.93
CA ARG A 241 8.68 -24.23 0.66
C ARG A 241 7.39 -23.48 0.97
N TRP A 242 7.43 -22.16 0.92
CA TRP A 242 6.24 -21.35 1.10
C TRP A 242 5.59 -21.03 -0.24
N GLY A 243 4.35 -21.51 -0.44
CA GLY A 243 3.64 -21.40 -1.72
C GLY A 243 3.47 -19.98 -2.26
N LEU A 244 3.51 -18.94 -1.41
CA LEU A 244 3.48 -17.54 -1.83
C LEU A 244 4.81 -17.07 -2.44
N LEU A 245 5.92 -17.78 -2.21
CA LEU A 245 7.26 -17.44 -2.73
C LEU A 245 7.72 -18.43 -3.82
N SER A 246 6.91 -19.45 -4.13
CA SER A 246 7.24 -20.36 -5.22
C SER A 246 7.08 -19.67 -6.57
N LYS A 247 8.11 -19.80 -7.41
CA LYS A 247 8.08 -19.41 -8.82
C LYS A 247 7.06 -20.22 -9.61
#